data_70e9abdf64f4ba4e124a22ec501f3e2d
#
_entry.id   70e9abdf64f4ba4e124a22ec501f3e2d
#
_cell.length_a   1.000
_cell.length_b   1.000
_cell.length_c   1.000
_cell.angle_alpha   90.00
_cell.angle_beta   90.00
_cell.angle_gamma   90.00
#
_symmetry.space_group_name_H-M   'P 1'
#
loop_
_entity.id
_entity.type
_entity.pdbx_description
1 polymer ?
#
loop_
_entity_poly.entity_id
_entity_poly.type
_entity_poly.pdbx_seq_one_letter_code
_entity_poly.pdbx_strand_id
1 'polypeptide(L)'
;MDLNHLNLRVRDAAACRDFYQRHFGFHPAFEADGGYFVRNDDGFLLALDPAAVHQPLPDGFHIGFGVRDADAVTDLHGALAEAAVRTTSLEDFRPGEAYVTFRCWDPDGTEVEVFWEAP
;
A
#
# COMPACT_ATOMS: atom_id res chain seq x y z
N MET A 1 16.18 0.82 16.06
CA MET A 1 14.92 1.61 16.03
C MET A 1 14.32 1.49 14.64
N ASP A 2 13.07 1.11 14.55
CA ASP A 2 12.40 0.84 13.28
C ASP A 2 11.12 1.66 13.16
N LEU A 3 10.83 2.12 11.95
CA LEU A 3 9.48 2.60 11.63
C LEU A 3 8.63 1.36 11.41
N ASN A 4 7.77 0.99 12.38
CA ASN A 4 7.11 -0.32 12.36
C ASN A 4 5.58 -0.27 12.35
N HIS A 5 4.98 0.91 12.33
CA HIS A 5 3.54 1.03 12.20
C HIS A 5 3.12 2.37 11.65
N LEU A 6 1.92 2.39 11.07
CA LEU A 6 1.29 3.60 10.54
C LEU A 6 -0.19 3.54 10.89
N ASN A 7 -0.76 4.67 11.29
CA ASN A 7 -2.20 4.79 11.52
C ASN A 7 -2.82 5.65 10.41
N LEU A 8 -3.80 5.09 9.72
CA LEU A 8 -4.59 5.80 8.71
C LEU A 8 -6.03 5.93 9.18
N ARG A 9 -6.56 7.13 9.14
CA ARG A 9 -7.98 7.37 9.41
C ARG A 9 -8.74 7.30 8.09
N VAL A 10 -9.66 6.35 7.98
CA VAL A 10 -10.33 6.01 6.73
C VAL A 10 -11.85 5.91 6.94
N ARG A 11 -12.62 6.19 5.89
CA ARG A 11 -14.09 6.13 5.98
C ARG A 11 -14.61 4.71 6.05
N ASP A 12 -14.03 3.81 5.27
CA ASP A 12 -14.42 2.39 5.22
C ASP A 12 -13.21 1.53 5.58
N ALA A 13 -13.05 1.29 6.88
CA ALA A 13 -11.91 0.53 7.39
C ALA A 13 -11.91 -0.91 6.90
N ALA A 14 -13.09 -1.51 6.71
CA ALA A 14 -13.20 -2.89 6.20
C ALA A 14 -12.74 -2.98 4.74
N ALA A 15 -13.12 -2.03 3.90
CA ALA A 15 -12.68 -2.01 2.50
C ALA A 15 -11.16 -1.82 2.39
N CYS A 16 -10.58 -0.95 3.22
CA CYS A 16 -9.14 -0.76 3.27
C CYS A 16 -8.41 -2.01 3.77
N ARG A 17 -8.92 -2.65 4.82
CA ARG A 17 -8.39 -3.93 5.29
C ARG A 17 -8.35 -4.96 4.16
N ASP A 18 -9.45 -5.14 3.45
CA ASP A 18 -9.54 -6.11 2.36
C ASP A 18 -8.55 -5.79 1.24
N PHE A 19 -8.37 -4.52 0.92
CA PHE A 19 -7.39 -4.07 -0.07
C PHE A 19 -5.97 -4.47 0.30
N TYR A 20 -5.53 -4.15 1.51
CA TYR A 20 -4.17 -4.46 1.95
C TYR A 20 -3.95 -5.96 2.15
N GLN A 21 -4.96 -6.69 2.61
CA GLN A 21 -4.86 -8.13 2.74
C GLN A 21 -4.82 -8.83 1.38
N ARG A 22 -5.60 -8.37 0.43
CA ARG A 22 -5.67 -8.98 -0.90
C ARG A 22 -4.43 -8.70 -1.74
N HIS A 23 -3.91 -7.48 -1.70
CA HIS A 23 -2.91 -7.02 -2.67
C HIS A 23 -1.51 -6.84 -2.09
N PHE A 24 -1.37 -6.62 -0.81
CA PHE A 24 -0.09 -6.22 -0.21
C PHE A 24 0.45 -7.18 0.85
N GLY A 25 -0.09 -8.39 0.93
CA GLY A 25 0.45 -9.42 1.82
C GLY A 25 0.23 -9.16 3.31
N PHE A 26 -0.77 -8.35 3.66
CA PHE A 26 -1.15 -8.14 5.04
C PHE A 26 -2.07 -9.25 5.54
N HIS A 27 -1.99 -9.54 6.84
CA HIS A 27 -2.80 -10.53 7.54
C HIS A 27 -3.48 -9.89 8.74
N PRO A 28 -4.65 -10.39 9.17
CA PRO A 28 -5.31 -9.87 10.36
C PRO A 28 -4.40 -9.97 11.58
N ALA A 29 -4.26 -8.88 12.33
CA ALA A 29 -3.56 -8.87 13.60
C ALA A 29 -4.56 -8.82 14.76
N PHE A 30 -5.37 -7.77 14.83
CA PHE A 30 -6.42 -7.62 15.83
C PHE A 30 -7.40 -6.52 15.40
N GLU A 31 -8.50 -6.40 16.15
CA GLU A 31 -9.51 -5.36 15.98
C GLU A 31 -9.67 -4.60 17.29
N ALA A 32 -9.89 -3.30 17.21
CA ALA A 32 -10.16 -2.46 18.37
C ALA A 32 -10.90 -1.20 17.96
N ASP A 33 -11.91 -0.81 18.74
CA ASP A 33 -12.68 0.43 18.56
C ASP A 33 -13.24 0.63 17.14
N GLY A 34 -13.66 -0.45 16.49
CA GLY A 34 -14.19 -0.45 15.14
C GLY A 34 -13.12 -0.38 14.05
N GLY A 35 -11.86 -0.31 14.43
CA GLY A 35 -10.73 -0.31 13.49
C GLY A 35 -10.14 -1.70 13.27
N TYR A 36 -9.41 -1.84 12.19
CA TYR A 36 -8.72 -3.07 11.82
C TYR A 36 -7.22 -2.84 11.86
N PHE A 37 -6.51 -3.79 12.46
CA PHE A 37 -5.05 -3.78 12.54
C PHE A 37 -4.55 -4.98 11.77
N VAL A 38 -3.76 -4.73 10.73
CA VAL A 38 -3.20 -5.76 9.86
C VAL A 38 -1.69 -5.69 9.87
N ARG A 39 -1.03 -6.83 9.73
CA ARG A 39 0.44 -6.92 9.78
C ARG A 39 0.95 -7.70 8.59
N ASN A 40 2.07 -7.26 8.03
CA ASN A 40 2.73 -8.01 6.95
C ASN A 40 3.80 -8.95 7.52
N ASP A 41 4.42 -9.75 6.63
CA ASP A 41 5.43 -10.73 7.05
C ASP A 41 6.73 -10.09 7.57
N ASP A 42 6.97 -8.82 7.24
CA ASP A 42 8.11 -8.06 7.75
C ASP A 42 7.82 -7.43 9.12
N GLY A 43 6.62 -7.64 9.66
CA GLY A 43 6.24 -7.15 10.98
C GLY A 43 5.68 -5.73 10.99
N PHE A 44 5.47 -5.10 9.82
CA PHE A 44 4.89 -3.77 9.77
C PHE A 44 3.40 -3.82 10.09
N LEU A 45 2.95 -2.97 11.00
CA LEU A 45 1.56 -2.89 11.44
C LEU A 45 0.89 -1.68 10.79
N LEU A 46 -0.21 -1.94 10.10
CA LEU A 46 -1.07 -0.89 9.55
C LEU A 46 -2.37 -0.84 10.36
N ALA A 47 -2.61 0.29 10.98
CA ALA A 47 -3.84 0.54 11.73
C ALA A 47 -4.81 1.32 10.85
N LEU A 48 -6.00 0.78 10.66
CA LEU A 48 -7.06 1.38 9.84
C LEU A 48 -8.18 1.84 10.78
N ASP A 49 -8.13 3.10 11.17
CA ASP A 49 -9.05 3.72 12.11
C ASP A 49 -10.26 4.29 11.37
N PRO A 50 -11.49 4.00 11.83
CA PRO A 50 -12.67 4.58 11.17
C PRO A 50 -12.77 6.07 11.43
N ALA A 51 -13.12 6.81 10.37
CA ALA A 51 -13.43 8.23 10.45
C ALA A 51 -14.76 8.48 9.76
N ALA A 52 -15.68 9.20 10.40
CA ALA A 52 -17.00 9.48 9.84
C ALA A 52 -16.94 10.38 8.60
N VAL A 53 -15.92 11.21 8.51
CA VAL A 53 -15.73 12.18 7.44
C VAL A 53 -14.36 11.95 6.81
N HIS A 54 -14.28 12.07 5.47
CA HIS A 54 -13.01 11.96 4.77
C HIS A 54 -11.99 12.97 5.31
N GLN A 55 -10.80 12.49 5.60
CA GLN A 55 -9.69 13.30 6.07
C GLN A 55 -8.58 13.24 5.02
N PRO A 56 -8.54 14.22 4.09
CA PRO A 56 -7.55 14.20 3.04
C PRO A 56 -6.14 14.36 3.60
N LEU A 57 -5.22 13.60 3.03
CA LEU A 57 -3.80 13.71 3.35
C LEU A 57 -3.17 14.85 2.54
N PRO A 58 -2.07 15.44 3.02
CA PRO A 58 -1.39 16.50 2.26
C PRO A 58 -0.95 16.01 0.87
N ASP A 59 -0.88 16.94 -0.06
CA ASP A 59 -0.36 16.65 -1.40
C ASP A 59 1.04 16.05 -1.31
N GLY A 60 1.28 14.97 -2.06
CA GLY A 60 2.56 14.28 -2.07
C GLY A 60 2.73 13.24 -0.98
N PHE A 61 1.84 13.17 0.01
CA PHE A 61 1.91 12.10 0.99
C PHE A 61 1.63 10.76 0.31
N HIS A 62 2.51 9.80 0.52
CA HIS A 62 2.32 8.43 0.03
C HIS A 62 3.04 7.44 0.94
N ILE A 63 2.61 6.18 0.85
CA ILE A 63 3.25 5.05 1.52
C ILE A 63 4.03 4.29 0.47
N GLY A 64 5.28 3.91 0.76
CA GLY A 64 6.10 3.15 -0.17
C GLY A 64 6.38 1.74 0.32
N PHE A 65 6.14 0.76 -0.54
CA PHE A 65 6.51 -0.64 -0.29
C PHE A 65 7.64 -1.03 -1.23
N GLY A 66 8.80 -1.33 -0.67
CA GLY A 66 9.92 -1.87 -1.41
C GLY A 66 9.78 -3.38 -1.59
N VAL A 67 10.01 -3.88 -2.79
CA VAL A 67 9.95 -5.31 -3.10
C VAL A 67 11.31 -5.85 -3.50
N ARG A 68 11.46 -7.19 -3.51
CA ARG A 68 12.78 -7.82 -3.64
C ARG A 68 13.36 -7.79 -5.05
N ASP A 69 12.51 -7.79 -6.06
CA ASP A 69 12.96 -7.81 -7.45
C ASP A 69 12.00 -7.01 -8.35
N ALA A 70 12.49 -6.66 -9.51
CA ALA A 70 11.74 -5.85 -10.47
C ALA A 70 10.50 -6.59 -10.99
N ASP A 71 10.54 -7.91 -11.10
CA ASP A 71 9.39 -8.69 -11.58
C ASP A 71 8.23 -8.62 -10.61
N ALA A 72 8.50 -8.54 -9.30
CA ALA A 72 7.46 -8.37 -8.30
C ALA A 72 6.70 -7.06 -8.47
N VAL A 73 7.37 -5.98 -8.87
CA VAL A 73 6.70 -4.70 -9.20
C VAL A 73 5.77 -4.89 -10.40
N THR A 74 6.27 -5.49 -11.46
CA THR A 74 5.51 -5.72 -12.70
C THR A 74 4.31 -6.62 -12.47
N ASP A 75 4.50 -7.71 -11.74
CA ASP A 75 3.43 -8.66 -11.44
C ASP A 75 2.33 -8.03 -10.62
N LEU A 76 2.68 -7.26 -9.59
CA LEU A 76 1.69 -6.58 -8.76
C LEU A 76 0.95 -5.50 -9.55
N HIS A 77 1.65 -4.75 -10.41
CA HIS A 77 1.01 -3.78 -11.29
C HIS A 77 -0.07 -4.43 -12.15
N GLY A 78 0.25 -5.57 -12.77
CA GLY A 78 -0.72 -6.32 -13.58
C GLY A 78 -1.91 -6.84 -12.77
N ALA A 79 -1.66 -7.36 -11.58
CA ALA A 79 -2.72 -7.88 -10.71
C ALA A 79 -3.67 -6.78 -10.24
N LEU A 80 -3.15 -5.61 -9.90
CA LEU A 80 -3.96 -4.46 -9.50
C LEU A 80 -4.79 -3.93 -10.66
N ALA A 81 -4.22 -3.88 -11.87
CA ALA A 81 -4.94 -3.46 -13.07
C ALA A 81 -6.11 -4.41 -13.37
N GLU A 82 -5.90 -5.74 -13.26
CA GLU A 82 -6.94 -6.73 -13.43
C GLU A 82 -8.05 -6.61 -12.39
N ALA A 83 -7.72 -6.19 -11.19
CA ALA A 83 -8.68 -5.95 -10.11
C ALA A 83 -9.37 -4.59 -10.20
N ALA A 84 -9.14 -3.83 -11.27
CA ALA A 84 -9.69 -2.49 -11.50
C ALA A 84 -9.29 -1.48 -10.41
N VAL A 85 -8.14 -1.67 -9.80
CA VAL A 85 -7.55 -0.69 -8.89
C VAL A 85 -6.92 0.44 -9.71
N ARG A 86 -7.16 1.68 -9.32
CA ARG A 86 -6.53 2.83 -9.98
C ARG A 86 -5.02 2.78 -9.80
N THR A 87 -4.28 2.75 -10.90
CA THR A 87 -2.80 2.72 -10.91
C THR A 87 -2.26 3.73 -11.90
N THR A 88 -1.01 4.16 -11.66
CA THR A 88 -0.22 4.84 -12.69
C THR A 88 0.33 3.82 -13.69
N SER A 89 0.91 4.32 -14.77
CA SER A 89 1.72 3.48 -15.66
C SER A 89 2.94 2.95 -14.91
N LEU A 90 3.39 1.77 -15.31
CA LEU A 90 4.66 1.23 -14.83
C LEU A 90 5.81 2.09 -15.34
N GLU A 91 6.70 2.50 -14.45
CA GLU A 91 7.89 3.26 -14.79
C GLU A 91 9.13 2.38 -14.58
N ASP A 92 9.79 2.04 -15.70
CA ASP A 92 10.98 1.19 -15.69
C ASP A 92 12.17 2.01 -16.18
N PHE A 93 13.05 2.36 -15.24
CA PHE A 93 14.23 3.17 -15.52
C PHE A 93 15.49 2.33 -15.76
N ARG A 94 15.34 1.03 -16.02
CA ARG A 94 16.49 0.17 -16.35
C ARG A 94 16.87 0.28 -17.84
N PRO A 95 18.16 0.18 -18.17
CA PRO A 95 19.29 -0.08 -17.30
C PRO A 95 19.92 1.15 -16.64
N GLY A 96 19.52 2.35 -16.97
CA GLY A 96 20.17 3.56 -16.46
C GLY A 96 20.18 3.67 -14.93
N GLU A 97 19.03 3.85 -14.30
CA GLU A 97 18.87 4.03 -12.87
C GLU A 97 18.35 2.76 -12.21
N ALA A 98 18.54 1.60 -12.62
CA ALA A 98 18.17 0.31 -12.00
C ALA A 98 17.01 0.41 -10.99
N TYR A 99 15.88 0.93 -11.44
CA TYR A 99 14.76 1.32 -10.59
C TYR A 99 13.45 1.08 -11.34
N VAL A 100 12.47 0.49 -10.69
CA VAL A 100 11.14 0.22 -11.27
C VAL A 100 10.08 0.59 -10.24
N THR A 101 9.06 1.33 -10.64
CA THR A 101 8.00 1.79 -9.73
C THR A 101 6.66 1.97 -10.42
N PHE A 102 5.61 1.99 -9.63
CA PHE A 102 4.30 2.53 -9.97
C PHE A 102 3.58 2.98 -8.70
N ARG A 103 2.48 3.69 -8.88
CA ARG A 103 1.61 4.11 -7.78
C ARG A 103 0.19 3.61 -7.99
N CYS A 104 -0.49 3.39 -6.89
CA CYS A 104 -1.90 3.04 -6.87
C CYS A 104 -2.58 3.77 -5.72
N TRP A 105 -3.91 3.67 -5.66
CA TRP A 105 -4.69 4.31 -4.60
C TRP A 105 -5.54 3.28 -3.90
N ASP A 106 -5.52 3.32 -2.57
CA ASP A 106 -6.37 2.46 -1.75
C ASP A 106 -7.83 2.95 -1.80
N PRO A 107 -8.78 2.22 -1.20
CA PRO A 107 -10.20 2.62 -1.25
C PRO A 107 -10.52 3.98 -0.63
N ASP A 108 -9.68 4.50 0.24
CA ASP A 108 -9.88 5.83 0.82
C ASP A 108 -9.16 6.93 0.05
N GLY A 109 -8.43 6.59 -1.01
CA GLY A 109 -7.68 7.52 -1.83
C GLY A 109 -6.25 7.78 -1.35
N THR A 110 -5.73 7.00 -0.43
CA THR A 110 -4.32 7.09 -0.03
C THR A 110 -3.44 6.57 -1.15
N GLU A 111 -2.44 7.37 -1.53
CA GLU A 111 -1.47 7.00 -2.56
C GLU A 111 -0.46 6.00 -2.00
N VAL A 112 -0.24 4.93 -2.74
CA VAL A 112 0.69 3.85 -2.38
C VAL A 112 1.67 3.65 -3.52
N GLU A 113 2.95 3.73 -3.23
CA GLU A 113 4.01 3.44 -4.19
C GLU A 113 4.54 2.02 -3.98
N VAL A 114 4.77 1.31 -5.08
CA VAL A 114 5.47 0.03 -5.07
C VAL A 114 6.75 0.22 -5.88
N PHE A 115 7.88 -0.15 -5.31
CA PHE A 115 9.16 0.08 -5.98
C PHE A 115 10.18 -1.01 -5.72
N TRP A 116 11.10 -1.10 -6.66
CA TRP A 116 12.33 -1.85 -6.55
C TRP A 116 13.48 -0.99 -7.04
N GLU A 117 14.59 -1.08 -6.34
CA GLU A 117 15.85 -0.48 -6.78
C GLU A 117 16.97 -1.51 -6.64
N ALA A 118 17.94 -1.47 -7.52
CA ALA A 118 19.08 -2.37 -7.46
C ALA A 118 19.90 -2.12 -6.19
N PRO A 119 20.44 -3.19 -5.59
CA PRO A 119 21.29 -3.06 -4.40
C PRO A 119 22.57 -2.29 -4.70
#